data_5278bb24b76b254242812ddcf059dbe3
#
_entry.id   5278bb24b76b254242812ddcf059dbe3
#
_cell.length_a   1.000
_cell.length_b   1.000
_cell.length_c   1.000
_cell.angle_alpha   90.00
_cell.angle_beta   90.00
_cell.angle_gamma   90.00
#
_symmetry.space_group_name_H-M   'P 1'
#
loop_
_entity.id
_entity.type
_entity.pdbx_description
1 polymer ?
#
loop_
_entity_poly.entity_id
_entity_poly.type
_entity_poly.pdbx_seq_one_letter_code
_entity_poly.pdbx_strand_id
1 'polypeptide(L)'
;MNKLDREARARILHLLCEGQSIRAVTRLTGASKNTVTKLVVDAGHACTQYQDRVLRNLTCQRVQVDEIWNFVYAKNDNKKDAKAAPADAGDVWTWTAIDADTKLLVSWLVADRSTGAAMTFIADLKERLANRVQLTSDGHRPYLTAVDAVFGDEVDYAMLQKIYGADPVGEKRYSPAKCIGAQKREIAGAPDPKHISTSFVERQNLTMRMHIRRFTRLTNAFSKKVENHACAVALHAMYYNFVRLHQTLKVSPAMAAGVTDRLWEMIDVVDVIDAFEAKQKRAREPIFEAEKWAIGESYLVRVKFPDGTSDKIEGFATEGEAGRWIRNESAAWLHERRGRSAPQLSQ
;
A
#
# COMPACT_ATOMS: atom_id res chain seq x y z
N MET A 1 22.97 1.99 13.49
CA MET A 1 22.91 0.86 12.54
C MET A 1 23.15 1.43 11.14
N ASN A 2 24.14 0.92 10.42
CA ASN A 2 24.46 1.44 9.09
C ASN A 2 23.30 1.13 8.14
N LYS A 3 22.74 2.15 7.49
CA LYS A 3 21.74 2.03 6.44
C LYS A 3 22.41 1.52 5.17
N LEU A 4 21.78 0.57 4.48
CA LEU A 4 22.25 0.16 3.15
C LEU A 4 22.26 1.37 2.21
N ASP A 5 23.22 1.40 1.30
CA ASP A 5 23.27 2.42 0.24
C ASP A 5 22.03 2.32 -0.68
N ARG A 6 21.88 3.32 -1.54
CA ARG A 6 20.68 3.43 -2.40
C ARG A 6 20.62 2.29 -3.41
N GLU A 7 21.75 1.94 -4.01
CA GLU A 7 21.85 0.89 -5.03
C GLU A 7 21.53 -0.49 -4.44
N ALA A 8 22.08 -0.81 -3.26
CA ALA A 8 21.79 -2.07 -2.59
C ALA A 8 20.31 -2.18 -2.22
N ARG A 9 19.69 -1.09 -1.76
CA ARG A 9 18.23 -1.06 -1.47
C ARG A 9 17.40 -1.25 -2.74
N ALA A 10 17.72 -0.54 -3.82
CA ALA A 10 17.06 -0.67 -5.11
C ALA A 10 17.15 -2.10 -5.65
N ARG A 11 18.35 -2.71 -5.59
CA ARG A 11 18.57 -4.10 -6.01
C ARG A 11 17.75 -5.10 -5.20
N ILE A 12 17.70 -4.95 -3.87
CA ILE A 12 16.89 -5.81 -2.99
C ILE A 12 15.41 -5.72 -3.35
N LEU A 13 14.87 -4.50 -3.48
CA LEU A 13 13.48 -4.27 -3.82
C LEU A 13 13.13 -4.82 -5.20
N HIS A 14 14.00 -4.63 -6.18
CA HIS A 14 13.81 -5.17 -7.53
C HIS A 14 13.71 -6.70 -7.53
N LEU A 15 14.66 -7.38 -6.88
CA LEU A 15 14.64 -8.84 -6.77
C LEU A 15 13.34 -9.35 -6.12
N LEU A 16 12.81 -8.64 -5.13
CA LEU A 16 11.55 -8.99 -4.48
C LEU A 16 10.35 -8.80 -5.42
N CYS A 17 10.34 -7.74 -6.23
CA CYS A 17 9.32 -7.48 -7.24
C CYS A 17 9.39 -8.46 -8.42
N GLU A 18 10.54 -9.09 -8.66
CA GLU A 18 10.73 -10.17 -9.63
C GLU A 18 10.45 -11.57 -9.02
N GLY A 19 9.72 -11.63 -7.92
CA GLY A 19 9.23 -12.89 -7.33
C GLY A 19 10.28 -13.66 -6.51
N GLN A 20 11.44 -13.07 -6.21
CA GLN A 20 12.44 -13.73 -5.39
C GLN A 20 11.98 -13.82 -3.93
N SER A 21 12.28 -14.96 -3.28
CA SER A 21 12.01 -15.10 -1.85
C SER A 21 12.99 -14.26 -1.01
N ILE A 22 12.58 -13.85 0.20
CA ILE A 22 13.45 -13.13 1.13
C ILE A 22 14.77 -13.92 1.35
N ARG A 23 14.70 -15.26 1.47
CA ARG A 23 15.90 -16.10 1.62
C ARG A 23 16.79 -16.10 0.38
N ALA A 24 16.21 -16.07 -0.82
CA ALA A 24 16.98 -15.95 -2.06
C ALA A 24 17.68 -14.59 -2.12
N VAL A 25 16.94 -13.50 -1.84
CA VAL A 25 17.49 -12.14 -1.79
C VAL A 25 18.65 -12.05 -0.78
N THR A 26 18.49 -12.62 0.42
CA THR A 26 19.58 -12.69 1.42
C THR A 26 20.84 -13.34 0.85
N ARG A 27 20.72 -14.48 0.14
CA ARG A 27 21.88 -15.14 -0.48
C ARG A 27 22.50 -14.35 -1.64
N LEU A 28 21.67 -13.67 -2.43
CA LEU A 28 22.11 -12.92 -3.61
C LEU A 28 22.76 -11.59 -3.29
N THR A 29 22.39 -10.99 -2.15
CA THR A 29 22.82 -9.62 -1.79
C THR A 29 23.70 -9.56 -0.55
N GLY A 30 23.78 -10.64 0.23
CA GLY A 30 24.46 -10.66 1.53
C GLY A 30 23.71 -9.93 2.66
N ALA A 31 22.60 -9.25 2.35
CA ALA A 31 21.80 -8.56 3.35
C ALA A 31 21.09 -9.54 4.30
N SER A 32 21.01 -9.23 5.59
CA SER A 32 20.34 -10.09 6.56
C SER A 32 18.84 -10.19 6.28
N LYS A 33 18.22 -11.32 6.69
CA LYS A 33 16.76 -11.49 6.58
C LYS A 33 15.99 -10.34 7.24
N ASN A 34 16.44 -9.88 8.39
CA ASN A 34 15.78 -8.82 9.13
C ASN A 34 15.90 -7.47 8.39
N THR A 35 17.05 -7.18 7.79
CA THR A 35 17.27 -6.00 6.95
C THR A 35 16.34 -6.01 5.74
N VAL A 36 16.26 -7.14 5.02
CA VAL A 36 15.36 -7.28 3.86
C VAL A 36 13.90 -7.12 4.27
N THR A 37 13.49 -7.76 5.38
CA THR A 37 12.10 -7.66 5.86
C THR A 37 11.75 -6.24 6.29
N LYS A 38 12.65 -5.56 7.02
CA LYS A 38 12.44 -4.16 7.41
C LYS A 38 12.32 -3.27 6.18
N LEU A 39 13.19 -3.43 5.20
CA LEU A 39 13.15 -2.64 3.96
C LEU A 39 11.82 -2.81 3.21
N VAL A 40 11.24 -4.03 3.17
CA VAL A 40 9.91 -4.27 2.57
C VAL A 40 8.82 -3.50 3.32
N VAL A 41 8.87 -3.45 4.64
CA VAL A 41 7.87 -2.74 5.45
C VAL A 41 8.01 -1.23 5.25
N ASP A 42 9.21 -0.69 5.34
CA ASP A 42 9.50 0.74 5.11
C ASP A 42 9.06 1.15 3.70
N ALA A 43 9.40 0.35 2.68
CA ALA A 43 8.99 0.57 1.30
C ALA A 43 7.46 0.50 1.13
N GLY A 44 6.82 -0.49 1.76
CA GLY A 44 5.37 -0.65 1.69
C GLY A 44 4.62 0.57 2.19
N HIS A 45 4.99 1.08 3.37
CA HIS A 45 4.37 2.30 3.92
C HIS A 45 4.62 3.53 3.04
N ALA A 46 5.86 3.71 2.57
CA ALA A 46 6.21 4.82 1.69
C ALA A 46 5.45 4.76 0.36
N CYS A 47 5.39 3.59 -0.28
CA CYS A 47 4.68 3.35 -1.53
C CYS A 47 3.17 3.56 -1.37
N THR A 48 2.57 3.10 -0.26
CA THR A 48 1.14 3.33 0.03
C THR A 48 0.85 4.82 0.11
N GLN A 49 1.60 5.57 0.92
CA GLN A 49 1.38 7.01 1.09
C GLN A 49 1.61 7.78 -0.22
N TYR A 50 2.65 7.41 -0.99
CA TYR A 50 2.92 8.04 -2.27
C TYR A 50 1.78 7.84 -3.26
N GLN A 51 1.38 6.58 -3.49
CA GLN A 51 0.33 6.22 -4.45
C GLN A 51 -1.03 6.76 -4.02
N ASP A 52 -1.34 6.79 -2.73
CA ASP A 52 -2.56 7.42 -2.21
C ASP A 52 -2.64 8.90 -2.57
N ARG A 53 -1.52 9.60 -2.59
CA ARG A 53 -1.45 11.02 -2.96
C ARG A 53 -1.53 11.25 -4.47
N VAL A 54 -0.85 10.43 -5.29
CA VAL A 54 -0.70 10.71 -6.73
C VAL A 54 -1.75 10.03 -7.59
N LEU A 55 -2.37 8.95 -7.12
CA LEU A 55 -3.45 8.26 -7.82
C LEU A 55 -4.80 8.88 -7.42
N ARG A 56 -5.03 10.13 -7.81
CA ARG A 56 -6.24 10.91 -7.58
C ARG A 56 -6.64 11.62 -8.86
N ASN A 57 -7.91 11.95 -9.00
CA ASN A 57 -8.48 12.61 -10.18
C ASN A 57 -8.19 11.86 -11.50
N LEU A 58 -8.25 10.52 -11.45
CA LEU A 58 -7.98 9.68 -12.61
C LEU A 58 -9.17 9.66 -13.55
N THR A 59 -8.91 9.89 -14.85
CA THR A 59 -9.92 9.90 -15.90
C THR A 59 -10.09 8.51 -16.54
N CYS A 60 -10.41 7.51 -15.72
CA CYS A 60 -10.66 6.15 -16.20
C CYS A 60 -11.99 6.07 -16.94
N GLN A 61 -12.05 5.27 -18.02
CA GLN A 61 -13.31 4.99 -18.70
C GLN A 61 -13.93 3.68 -18.20
N ARG A 62 -13.10 2.66 -18.02
CA ARG A 62 -13.53 1.30 -17.68
C ARG A 62 -12.67 0.74 -16.57
N VAL A 63 -13.28 0.41 -15.46
CA VAL A 63 -12.59 -0.18 -14.31
C VAL A 63 -13.09 -1.59 -14.07
N GLN A 64 -12.17 -2.53 -13.84
CA GLN A 64 -12.46 -3.90 -13.47
C GLN A 64 -11.99 -4.17 -12.05
N VAL A 65 -12.79 -4.86 -11.26
CA VAL A 65 -12.48 -5.21 -9.87
C VAL A 65 -12.60 -6.71 -9.63
N ASP A 66 -11.70 -7.25 -8.81
CA ASP A 66 -11.67 -8.66 -8.41
C ASP A 66 -10.84 -8.79 -7.12
N GLU A 67 -10.86 -9.97 -6.49
CA GLU A 67 -10.06 -10.24 -5.30
C GLU A 67 -9.25 -11.53 -5.39
N ILE A 68 -8.02 -11.49 -4.84
CA ILE A 68 -7.10 -12.62 -4.79
C ILE A 68 -7.05 -13.18 -3.37
N TRP A 69 -7.41 -14.47 -3.21
CA TRP A 69 -7.24 -15.16 -1.95
C TRP A 69 -5.77 -15.46 -1.65
N ASN A 70 -5.39 -15.29 -0.39
CA ASN A 70 -4.15 -15.76 0.22
C ASN A 70 -4.40 -16.10 1.70
N PHE A 71 -3.35 -16.39 2.44
CA PHE A 71 -3.40 -16.55 3.89
C PHE A 71 -2.16 -15.98 4.56
N VAL A 72 -2.31 -15.63 5.83
CA VAL A 72 -1.23 -15.15 6.68
C VAL A 72 -1.07 -16.10 7.86
N TYR A 73 0.16 -16.55 8.11
CA TYR A 73 0.56 -17.50 9.14
C TYR A 73 0.02 -18.92 8.91
N ALA A 74 -1.28 -19.12 8.92
CA ALA A 74 -1.97 -20.38 8.64
C ALA A 74 -3.29 -20.10 7.95
N LYS A 75 -3.81 -21.05 7.13
CA LYS A 75 -5.17 -21.00 6.61
C LYS A 75 -6.18 -21.09 7.75
N ASN A 76 -7.38 -20.58 7.56
CA ASN A 76 -8.44 -20.61 8.57
C ASN A 76 -8.68 -22.04 9.10
N ASP A 77 -8.74 -23.04 8.23
CA ASP A 77 -8.95 -24.44 8.61
C ASP A 77 -7.86 -25.00 9.53
N ASN A 78 -6.61 -24.51 9.36
CA ASN A 78 -5.44 -24.98 10.11
C ASN A 78 -5.07 -24.02 11.27
N LYS A 79 -5.83 -22.96 11.51
CA LYS A 79 -5.53 -21.95 12.54
C LYS A 79 -5.56 -22.54 13.95
N LYS A 80 -6.45 -23.51 14.20
CA LYS A 80 -6.63 -24.18 15.50
C LYS A 80 -5.38 -24.97 15.92
N ASP A 81 -4.70 -25.56 14.94
CA ASP A 81 -3.52 -26.40 15.14
C ASP A 81 -2.19 -25.63 15.08
N ALA A 82 -2.27 -24.34 14.73
CA ALA A 82 -1.10 -23.51 14.55
C ALA A 82 -0.60 -22.95 15.88
N LYS A 83 0.62 -23.39 16.30
CA LYS A 83 1.26 -22.90 17.52
C LYS A 83 1.56 -21.41 17.42
N ALA A 84 1.14 -20.63 18.45
CA ALA A 84 1.36 -19.19 18.56
C ALA A 84 0.88 -18.36 17.33
N ALA A 85 -0.25 -18.73 16.76
CA ALA A 85 -0.87 -17.94 15.68
C ALA A 85 -1.28 -16.55 16.20
N PRO A 86 -0.86 -15.45 15.54
CA PRO A 86 -1.32 -14.12 15.90
C PRO A 86 -2.82 -13.97 15.65
N ALA A 87 -3.46 -12.97 16.28
CA ALA A 87 -4.91 -12.76 16.18
C ALA A 87 -5.37 -12.55 14.73
N ASP A 88 -4.53 -11.87 13.93
CA ASP A 88 -4.71 -11.56 12.51
C ASP A 88 -4.29 -12.69 11.55
N ALA A 89 -3.96 -13.89 12.06
CA ALA A 89 -3.68 -15.06 11.23
C ALA A 89 -4.97 -15.57 10.57
N GLY A 90 -4.85 -16.12 9.38
CA GLY A 90 -5.97 -16.72 8.67
C GLY A 90 -5.99 -16.35 7.19
N ASP A 91 -7.12 -16.57 6.57
CA ASP A 91 -7.34 -16.21 5.18
C ASP A 91 -7.45 -14.70 5.03
N VAL A 92 -6.79 -14.19 4.00
CA VAL A 92 -6.82 -12.79 3.63
C VAL A 92 -7.08 -12.65 2.14
N TRP A 93 -7.72 -11.56 1.76
CA TRP A 93 -8.04 -11.25 0.38
C TRP A 93 -7.38 -9.93 -0.03
N THR A 94 -6.83 -9.90 -1.22
CA THR A 94 -6.33 -8.67 -1.82
C THR A 94 -7.31 -8.24 -2.89
N TRP A 95 -8.06 -7.20 -2.62
CA TRP A 95 -8.97 -6.54 -3.52
C TRP A 95 -8.16 -5.68 -4.48
N THR A 96 -8.50 -5.69 -5.76
CA THR A 96 -7.78 -4.96 -6.79
C THR A 96 -8.73 -4.29 -7.77
N ALA A 97 -8.43 -3.04 -8.14
CA ALA A 97 -9.11 -2.30 -9.19
C ALA A 97 -8.11 -1.90 -10.26
N ILE A 98 -8.39 -2.25 -11.51
CA ILE A 98 -7.54 -1.91 -12.66
C ILE A 98 -8.32 -1.08 -13.68
N ASP A 99 -7.72 -0.03 -14.19
CA ASP A 99 -8.21 0.64 -15.39
C ASP A 99 -7.95 -0.26 -16.61
N ALA A 100 -9.02 -0.64 -17.30
CA ALA A 100 -8.96 -1.56 -18.42
C ALA A 100 -8.22 -0.98 -19.63
N ASP A 101 -8.11 0.34 -19.74
CA ASP A 101 -7.47 1.03 -20.86
C ASP A 101 -5.97 1.22 -20.63
N THR A 102 -5.61 1.89 -19.55
CA THR A 102 -4.20 2.20 -19.21
C THR A 102 -3.50 1.08 -18.46
N LYS A 103 -4.23 0.05 -18.01
CA LYS A 103 -3.73 -1.04 -17.14
C LYS A 103 -3.23 -0.56 -15.79
N LEU A 104 -3.52 0.67 -15.39
CA LEU A 104 -3.16 1.20 -14.10
C LEU A 104 -3.87 0.42 -12.99
N LEU A 105 -3.12 -0.08 -12.01
CA LEU A 105 -3.68 -0.59 -10.75
C LEU A 105 -4.09 0.63 -9.91
N VAL A 106 -5.37 0.97 -9.98
CA VAL A 106 -5.94 2.22 -9.42
C VAL A 106 -6.02 2.16 -7.90
N SER A 107 -6.50 1.03 -7.37
CA SER A 107 -6.70 0.82 -5.93
C SER A 107 -6.46 -0.63 -5.56
N TRP A 108 -6.05 -0.86 -4.31
CA TRP A 108 -5.95 -2.19 -3.71
C TRP A 108 -6.23 -2.12 -2.20
N LEU A 109 -6.76 -3.20 -1.66
CA LEU A 109 -6.98 -3.36 -0.22
C LEU A 109 -6.64 -4.80 0.20
N VAL A 110 -5.92 -4.97 1.29
CA VAL A 110 -5.72 -6.27 1.93
C VAL A 110 -6.62 -6.36 3.16
N ALA A 111 -7.64 -7.21 3.09
CA ALA A 111 -8.67 -7.34 4.12
C ALA A 111 -9.30 -8.76 4.11
N ASP A 112 -10.36 -8.97 4.86
CA ASP A 112 -11.25 -10.12 4.72
C ASP A 112 -12.13 -10.01 3.46
N ARG A 113 -13.06 -10.95 3.26
CA ARG A 113 -14.00 -10.95 2.13
C ARG A 113 -15.41 -10.52 2.53
N SER A 114 -15.51 -9.59 3.47
CA SER A 114 -16.78 -9.09 4.00
C SER A 114 -17.35 -7.94 3.17
N THR A 115 -18.63 -7.64 3.41
CA THR A 115 -19.27 -6.44 2.85
C THR A 115 -18.59 -5.16 3.35
N GLY A 116 -18.09 -5.13 4.60
CA GLY A 116 -17.33 -3.99 5.14
C GLY A 116 -16.04 -3.74 4.37
N ALA A 117 -15.29 -4.80 4.04
CA ALA A 117 -14.09 -4.68 3.19
C ALA A 117 -14.44 -4.19 1.78
N ALA A 118 -15.51 -4.71 1.18
CA ALA A 118 -16.01 -4.24 -0.12
C ALA A 118 -16.36 -2.74 -0.09
N MET A 119 -17.07 -2.28 0.96
CA MET A 119 -17.41 -0.86 1.15
C MET A 119 -16.18 0.02 1.23
N THR A 120 -15.20 -0.37 2.04
CA THR A 120 -13.93 0.37 2.18
C THR A 120 -13.17 0.45 0.86
N PHE A 121 -13.08 -0.66 0.14
CA PHE A 121 -12.38 -0.75 -1.14
C PHE A 121 -13.06 0.08 -2.23
N ILE A 122 -14.38 -0.01 -2.36
CA ILE A 122 -15.15 0.74 -3.37
C ILE A 122 -15.16 2.24 -3.04
N ALA A 123 -15.20 2.63 -1.76
CA ALA A 123 -15.07 4.03 -1.35
C ALA A 123 -13.72 4.61 -1.74
N ASP A 124 -12.60 3.91 -1.45
CA ASP A 124 -11.27 4.33 -1.89
C ASP A 124 -11.16 4.43 -3.42
N LEU A 125 -11.77 3.49 -4.15
CA LEU A 125 -11.81 3.54 -5.60
C LEU A 125 -12.53 4.79 -6.10
N LYS A 126 -13.72 5.09 -5.57
CA LYS A 126 -14.50 6.29 -5.98
C LYS A 126 -13.71 7.58 -5.75
N GLU A 127 -13.06 7.71 -4.60
CA GLU A 127 -12.26 8.90 -4.28
C GLU A 127 -11.06 9.13 -5.23
N ARG A 128 -10.65 8.11 -5.98
CA ARG A 128 -9.55 8.21 -6.95
C ARG A 128 -10.00 8.64 -8.34
N LEU A 129 -11.29 8.51 -8.65
CA LEU A 129 -11.85 8.75 -9.98
C LEU A 129 -12.36 10.19 -10.13
N ALA A 130 -12.11 10.77 -11.30
CA ALA A 130 -12.56 12.12 -11.64
C ALA A 130 -13.89 12.15 -12.38
N ASN A 131 -14.33 11.03 -12.96
CA ASN A 131 -15.47 10.94 -13.85
C ASN A 131 -16.30 9.66 -13.62
N ARG A 132 -17.51 9.63 -14.14
CA ARG A 132 -18.33 8.44 -14.25
C ARG A 132 -17.59 7.37 -15.04
N VAL A 133 -17.61 6.13 -14.55
CA VAL A 133 -16.91 5.00 -15.15
C VAL A 133 -17.86 3.84 -15.41
N GLN A 134 -17.51 2.98 -16.37
CA GLN A 134 -18.08 1.64 -16.43
C GLN A 134 -17.28 0.73 -15.51
N LEU A 135 -17.92 0.26 -14.44
CA LEU A 135 -17.36 -0.67 -13.47
C LEU A 135 -17.81 -2.10 -13.77
N THR A 136 -16.89 -3.05 -13.78
CA THR A 136 -17.23 -4.48 -13.92
C THR A 136 -16.59 -5.27 -12.79
N SER A 137 -17.39 -6.05 -12.07
CA SER A 137 -16.95 -7.04 -11.09
C SER A 137 -17.28 -8.47 -11.52
N ASP A 138 -16.75 -9.45 -10.78
CA ASP A 138 -17.26 -10.82 -10.82
C ASP A 138 -18.62 -10.95 -10.10
N GLY A 139 -19.07 -12.20 -9.88
CA GLY A 139 -20.35 -12.49 -9.21
C GLY A 139 -20.34 -12.36 -7.68
N HIS A 140 -19.31 -11.75 -7.07
CA HIS A 140 -19.23 -11.61 -5.61
C HIS A 140 -20.28 -10.62 -5.08
N ARG A 141 -21.24 -11.11 -4.29
CA ARG A 141 -22.40 -10.33 -3.84
C ARG A 141 -22.10 -9.05 -3.07
N PRO A 142 -21.05 -8.96 -2.19
CA PRO A 142 -20.72 -7.74 -1.50
C PRO A 142 -20.50 -6.52 -2.41
N TYR A 143 -20.07 -6.72 -3.66
CA TYR A 143 -19.95 -5.61 -4.63
C TYR A 143 -21.30 -4.94 -4.93
N LEU A 144 -22.41 -5.69 -4.97
CA LEU A 144 -23.74 -5.11 -5.20
C LEU A 144 -24.07 -4.03 -4.16
N THR A 145 -23.90 -4.38 -2.88
CA THR A 145 -24.17 -3.45 -1.77
C THR A 145 -23.18 -2.30 -1.74
N ALA A 146 -21.88 -2.59 -1.97
CA ALA A 146 -20.85 -1.58 -1.89
C ALA A 146 -20.94 -0.55 -3.03
N VAL A 147 -21.17 -0.99 -4.25
CA VAL A 147 -21.29 -0.11 -5.42
C VAL A 147 -22.53 0.76 -5.32
N ASP A 148 -23.68 0.18 -4.96
CA ASP A 148 -24.93 0.92 -4.77
C ASP A 148 -24.77 2.00 -3.70
N ALA A 149 -24.26 1.65 -2.52
CA ALA A 149 -24.11 2.59 -1.41
C ALA A 149 -23.09 3.71 -1.66
N VAL A 150 -22.02 3.43 -2.42
CA VAL A 150 -20.90 4.38 -2.62
C VAL A 150 -21.11 5.22 -3.87
N PHE A 151 -21.45 4.61 -4.99
CA PHE A 151 -21.60 5.31 -6.27
C PHE A 151 -23.04 5.77 -6.54
N GLY A 152 -24.06 5.05 -6.04
CA GLY A 152 -25.45 5.32 -6.40
C GLY A 152 -25.61 5.35 -7.92
N ASP A 153 -26.13 6.46 -8.44
CA ASP A 153 -26.38 6.67 -9.88
C ASP A 153 -25.14 7.13 -10.67
N GLU A 154 -23.98 7.30 -10.01
CA GLU A 154 -22.77 7.86 -10.63
C GLU A 154 -21.86 6.82 -11.29
N VAL A 155 -22.37 5.64 -11.62
CA VAL A 155 -21.62 4.53 -12.23
C VAL A 155 -22.46 3.78 -13.26
N ASP A 156 -21.80 3.21 -14.27
CA ASP A 156 -22.39 2.21 -15.16
C ASP A 156 -21.87 0.83 -14.72
N TYR A 157 -22.65 0.14 -13.89
CA TYR A 157 -22.18 -1.06 -13.21
C TYR A 157 -22.74 -2.34 -13.84
N ALA A 158 -21.83 -3.27 -14.09
CA ALA A 158 -22.18 -4.60 -14.55
C ALA A 158 -21.40 -5.69 -13.80
N MET A 159 -21.97 -6.89 -13.78
CA MET A 159 -21.32 -8.10 -13.25
C MET A 159 -21.12 -9.13 -14.35
N LEU A 160 -19.95 -9.80 -14.31
CA LEU A 160 -19.65 -10.95 -15.15
C LEU A 160 -19.58 -12.22 -14.31
N GLN A 161 -20.63 -13.02 -14.35
CA GLN A 161 -20.66 -14.29 -13.64
C GLN A 161 -20.19 -15.42 -14.55
N LYS A 162 -19.07 -16.04 -14.20
CA LYS A 162 -18.56 -17.23 -14.91
C LYS A 162 -19.34 -18.47 -14.50
N ILE A 163 -19.66 -19.28 -15.48
CA ILE A 163 -20.34 -20.57 -15.31
C ILE A 163 -19.28 -21.66 -15.49
N TYR A 164 -19.13 -22.49 -14.48
CA TYR A 164 -18.20 -23.60 -14.50
C TYR A 164 -18.93 -24.92 -14.69
N GLY A 165 -18.34 -25.82 -15.47
CA GLY A 165 -18.83 -27.19 -15.65
C GLY A 165 -18.61 -28.05 -14.40
N ALA A 166 -18.94 -29.33 -14.50
CA ALA A 166 -18.69 -30.28 -13.44
C ALA A 166 -17.18 -30.41 -13.17
N ASP A 167 -16.83 -30.61 -11.89
CA ASP A 167 -15.44 -30.88 -11.48
C ASP A 167 -14.91 -32.14 -12.17
N PRO A 168 -13.66 -32.15 -12.67
CA PRO A 168 -13.05 -33.33 -13.21
C PRO A 168 -12.99 -34.45 -12.15
N VAL A 169 -13.40 -35.65 -12.53
CA VAL A 169 -13.36 -36.82 -11.66
C VAL A 169 -11.88 -37.18 -11.42
N GLY A 170 -11.40 -37.17 -10.18
CA GLY A 170 -10.10 -37.67 -9.76
C GLY A 170 -9.00 -36.61 -9.47
N GLU A 171 -9.00 -35.43 -10.06
CA GLU A 171 -7.91 -34.43 -9.94
C GLU A 171 -8.36 -33.07 -9.38
N LYS A 172 -9.29 -33.04 -8.46
CA LYS A 172 -9.90 -31.82 -7.87
C LYS A 172 -8.89 -30.79 -7.35
N ARG A 173 -7.65 -31.19 -7.03
CA ARG A 173 -6.63 -30.28 -6.45
C ARG A 173 -5.89 -29.44 -7.49
N TYR A 174 -5.75 -29.92 -8.72
CA TYR A 174 -4.84 -29.33 -9.72
C TYR A 174 -5.52 -28.88 -10.99
N SER A 175 -6.73 -29.39 -11.25
CA SER A 175 -7.50 -29.07 -12.45
C SER A 175 -8.84 -28.44 -12.02
N PRO A 176 -8.93 -27.10 -12.00
CA PRO A 176 -10.20 -26.44 -11.71
C PRO A 176 -11.22 -26.77 -12.81
N ALA A 177 -12.51 -26.76 -12.44
CA ALA A 177 -13.59 -26.94 -13.39
C ALA A 177 -13.45 -25.99 -14.59
N LYS A 178 -13.73 -26.50 -15.79
CA LYS A 178 -13.62 -25.70 -17.02
C LYS A 178 -14.74 -24.65 -17.04
N CYS A 179 -14.37 -23.40 -17.31
CA CYS A 179 -15.35 -22.36 -17.61
C CYS A 179 -16.08 -22.71 -18.90
N ILE A 180 -17.39 -22.94 -18.83
CA ILE A 180 -18.24 -23.33 -19.96
C ILE A 180 -19.08 -22.17 -20.52
N GLY A 181 -19.07 -21.03 -19.84
CA GLY A 181 -19.79 -19.83 -20.25
C GLY A 181 -19.65 -18.68 -19.26
N ALA A 182 -20.17 -17.54 -19.64
CA ALA A 182 -20.25 -16.37 -18.79
C ALA A 182 -21.59 -15.66 -18.99
N GLN A 183 -22.21 -15.22 -17.91
CA GLN A 183 -23.42 -14.41 -17.92
C GLN A 183 -23.09 -12.98 -17.57
N LYS A 184 -23.41 -12.05 -18.47
CA LYS A 184 -23.31 -10.62 -18.25
C LYS A 184 -24.63 -10.12 -17.64
N ARG A 185 -24.51 -9.31 -16.61
CA ARG A 185 -25.68 -8.70 -15.94
C ARG A 185 -25.42 -7.21 -15.80
N GLU A 186 -26.26 -6.41 -16.40
CA GLU A 186 -26.32 -4.97 -16.17
C GLU A 186 -27.02 -4.73 -14.84
N ILE A 187 -26.42 -3.95 -13.95
CA ILE A 187 -26.90 -3.74 -12.58
C ILE A 187 -27.39 -2.30 -12.37
N ALA A 188 -26.60 -1.31 -12.80
CA ALA A 188 -26.92 0.10 -12.67
C ALA A 188 -26.40 0.90 -13.88
N GLY A 189 -27.07 2.00 -14.20
CA GLY A 189 -26.72 2.86 -15.32
C GLY A 189 -26.93 2.21 -16.67
N ALA A 190 -26.05 2.51 -17.62
CA ALA A 190 -26.09 2.00 -19.00
C ALA A 190 -24.72 1.45 -19.43
N PRO A 191 -24.24 0.36 -18.84
CA PRO A 191 -22.93 -0.21 -19.19
C PRO A 191 -22.96 -0.78 -20.62
N ASP A 192 -21.91 -0.49 -21.42
CA ASP A 192 -21.77 -1.09 -22.76
C ASP A 192 -21.50 -2.59 -22.62
N PRO A 193 -22.40 -3.47 -23.16
CA PRO A 193 -22.26 -4.92 -23.05
C PRO A 193 -21.00 -5.46 -23.71
N LYS A 194 -20.41 -4.75 -24.68
CA LYS A 194 -19.15 -5.13 -25.34
C LYS A 194 -17.97 -5.07 -24.38
N HIS A 195 -18.04 -4.18 -23.40
CA HIS A 195 -16.95 -3.92 -22.46
C HIS A 195 -17.17 -4.55 -21.07
N ILE A 196 -18.25 -5.31 -20.85
CA ILE A 196 -18.45 -6.12 -19.65
C ILE A 196 -17.47 -7.30 -19.65
N SER A 197 -16.39 -7.17 -18.89
CA SER A 197 -15.27 -8.13 -18.81
C SER A 197 -14.49 -7.96 -17.52
N THR A 198 -13.92 -9.07 -16.99
CA THR A 198 -12.98 -9.11 -15.86
C THR A 198 -11.58 -9.56 -16.28
N SER A 199 -11.32 -9.67 -17.58
CA SER A 199 -10.11 -10.29 -18.11
C SER A 199 -8.81 -9.55 -17.74
N PHE A 200 -8.85 -8.22 -17.64
CA PHE A 200 -7.67 -7.43 -17.28
C PHE A 200 -7.34 -7.53 -15.80
N VAL A 201 -8.35 -7.47 -14.91
CA VAL A 201 -8.12 -7.63 -13.48
C VAL A 201 -7.67 -9.05 -13.14
N GLU A 202 -8.23 -10.07 -13.79
CA GLU A 202 -7.78 -11.46 -13.64
C GLU A 202 -6.33 -11.64 -14.13
N ARG A 203 -5.97 -11.01 -15.25
CA ARG A 203 -4.58 -11.00 -15.73
C ARG A 203 -3.65 -10.31 -14.75
N GLN A 204 -4.08 -9.20 -14.15
CA GLN A 204 -3.32 -8.51 -13.11
C GLN A 204 -3.18 -9.39 -11.87
N ASN A 205 -4.23 -10.07 -11.45
CA ASN A 205 -4.20 -11.02 -10.33
C ASN A 205 -3.20 -12.17 -10.60
N LEU A 206 -3.12 -12.67 -11.83
CA LEU A 206 -2.09 -13.64 -12.22
C LEU A 206 -0.68 -13.02 -12.15
N THR A 207 -0.51 -11.78 -12.62
CA THR A 207 0.76 -11.04 -12.56
C THR A 207 1.22 -10.90 -11.10
N MET A 208 0.32 -10.53 -10.17
CA MET A 208 0.64 -10.46 -8.75
C MET A 208 1.07 -11.82 -8.18
N ARG A 209 0.41 -12.92 -8.56
CA ARG A 209 0.81 -14.27 -8.15
C ARG A 209 2.18 -14.69 -8.66
N MET A 210 2.60 -14.21 -9.81
CA MET A 210 3.91 -14.51 -10.41
C MET A 210 5.03 -13.68 -9.76
N HIS A 211 4.76 -12.42 -9.46
CA HIS A 211 5.77 -11.44 -9.02
C HIS A 211 5.85 -11.27 -7.49
N ILE A 212 4.77 -11.54 -6.77
CA ILE A 212 4.79 -11.49 -5.31
C ILE A 212 4.93 -12.90 -4.77
N ARG A 213 6.14 -13.27 -4.35
CA ARG A 213 6.45 -14.64 -3.86
C ARG A 213 5.49 -15.13 -2.77
N ARG A 214 4.89 -14.22 -2.00
CA ARG A 214 3.95 -14.53 -0.92
C ARG A 214 2.63 -15.14 -1.40
N PHE A 215 2.26 -14.94 -2.67
CA PHE A 215 1.08 -15.54 -3.30
C PHE A 215 1.34 -16.92 -3.91
N THR A 216 2.61 -17.38 -3.94
CA THR A 216 2.92 -18.68 -4.52
C THR A 216 2.39 -19.80 -3.64
N ARG A 217 1.48 -20.58 -4.20
CA ARG A 217 0.87 -21.75 -3.54
C ARG A 217 1.90 -22.87 -3.34
N LEU A 218 1.65 -23.75 -2.38
CA LEU A 218 2.48 -24.93 -2.08
C LEU A 218 3.94 -24.60 -1.70
N THR A 219 4.19 -23.43 -1.13
CA THR A 219 5.50 -23.02 -0.62
C THR A 219 5.38 -22.40 0.77
N ASN A 220 6.46 -22.39 1.52
CA ASN A 220 6.55 -21.73 2.83
C ASN A 220 6.83 -20.21 2.71
N ALA A 221 6.42 -19.57 1.60
CA ALA A 221 6.71 -18.16 1.34
C ALA A 221 5.63 -17.18 1.84
N PHE A 222 4.60 -17.69 2.49
CA PHE A 222 3.50 -16.89 3.04
C PHE A 222 3.95 -15.87 4.09
N SER A 223 3.19 -14.81 4.25
CA SER A 223 3.44 -13.77 5.26
C SER A 223 3.13 -14.28 6.67
N LYS A 224 3.89 -13.79 7.67
CA LYS A 224 3.64 -14.10 9.09
C LYS A 224 2.77 -13.04 9.77
N LYS A 225 2.60 -11.85 9.17
CA LYS A 225 1.77 -10.73 9.62
C LYS A 225 1.03 -10.13 8.43
N VAL A 226 -0.21 -9.67 8.63
CA VAL A 226 -1.02 -9.02 7.60
C VAL A 226 -0.34 -7.76 7.09
N GLU A 227 0.23 -6.94 7.98
CA GLU A 227 0.98 -5.74 7.62
C GLU A 227 2.10 -6.04 6.59
N ASN A 228 2.91 -7.07 6.84
CA ASN A 228 3.98 -7.45 5.92
C ASN A 228 3.44 -7.93 4.55
N HIS A 229 2.22 -8.46 4.54
CA HIS A 229 1.55 -8.85 3.30
C HIS A 229 1.09 -7.61 2.54
N ALA A 230 0.41 -6.69 3.20
CA ALA A 230 -0.03 -5.42 2.63
C ALA A 230 1.14 -4.58 2.10
N CYS A 231 2.25 -4.49 2.85
CA CYS A 231 3.46 -3.82 2.39
C CYS A 231 4.06 -4.43 1.11
N ALA A 232 4.01 -5.75 0.97
CA ALA A 232 4.49 -6.41 -0.25
C ALA A 232 3.56 -6.13 -1.45
N VAL A 233 2.25 -6.03 -1.22
CA VAL A 233 1.27 -5.63 -2.25
C VAL A 233 1.51 -4.18 -2.68
N ALA A 234 1.68 -3.26 -1.72
CA ALA A 234 1.95 -1.85 -1.99
C ALA A 234 3.24 -1.61 -2.80
N LEU A 235 4.31 -2.33 -2.44
CA LEU A 235 5.57 -2.31 -3.19
C LEU A 235 5.39 -2.84 -4.61
N HIS A 236 4.66 -3.95 -4.78
CA HIS A 236 4.37 -4.50 -6.11
C HIS A 236 3.53 -3.54 -6.94
N ALA A 237 2.49 -2.92 -6.36
CA ALA A 237 1.67 -1.93 -7.05
C ALA A 237 2.51 -0.76 -7.56
N MET A 238 3.45 -0.27 -6.73
CA MET A 238 4.40 0.77 -7.12
C MET A 238 5.29 0.33 -8.29
N TYR A 239 5.90 -0.85 -8.19
CA TYR A 239 6.72 -1.43 -9.26
C TYR A 239 5.92 -1.60 -10.56
N TYR A 240 4.73 -2.19 -10.48
CA TYR A 240 3.88 -2.45 -11.64
C TYR A 240 3.43 -1.16 -12.32
N ASN A 241 2.98 -0.19 -11.54
CA ASN A 241 2.46 1.06 -12.07
C ASN A 241 3.54 1.97 -12.67
N PHE A 242 4.72 2.08 -12.03
CA PHE A 242 5.70 3.12 -12.35
C PHE A 242 6.98 2.60 -13.00
N VAL A 243 7.46 1.41 -12.62
CA VAL A 243 8.79 0.91 -13.01
C VAL A 243 8.71 -0.08 -14.16
N ARG A 244 7.70 -0.95 -14.12
CA ARG A 244 7.60 -2.02 -15.11
C ARG A 244 7.07 -1.51 -16.44
N LEU A 245 7.82 -1.79 -17.54
CA LEU A 245 7.34 -1.58 -18.90
C LEU A 245 6.24 -2.59 -19.22
N HIS A 246 5.05 -2.10 -19.54
CA HIS A 246 3.94 -2.97 -19.92
C HIS A 246 4.08 -3.39 -21.40
N GLN A 247 4.08 -4.70 -21.67
CA GLN A 247 4.38 -5.24 -23.00
C GLN A 247 3.49 -4.68 -24.11
N THR A 248 2.20 -4.54 -23.87
CA THR A 248 1.24 -4.06 -24.87
C THR A 248 1.26 -2.53 -24.99
N LEU A 249 1.39 -1.81 -23.87
CA LEU A 249 1.37 -0.34 -23.86
C LEU A 249 2.69 0.28 -24.33
N LYS A 250 3.81 -0.44 -24.20
CA LYS A 250 5.19 0.04 -24.45
C LYS A 250 5.63 1.22 -23.56
N VAL A 251 4.85 1.50 -22.53
CA VAL A 251 5.10 2.45 -21.44
C VAL A 251 4.68 1.82 -20.12
N SER A 252 4.94 2.47 -19.00
CA SER A 252 4.37 2.02 -17.72
C SER A 252 2.89 2.39 -17.63
N PRO A 253 2.08 1.66 -16.84
CA PRO A 253 0.67 2.01 -16.61
C PRO A 253 0.47 3.44 -16.10
N ALA A 254 1.35 3.93 -15.22
CA ALA A 254 1.29 5.29 -14.70
C ALA A 254 1.58 6.35 -15.80
N MET A 255 2.46 6.05 -16.75
CA MET A 255 2.67 6.90 -17.94
C MET A 255 1.43 6.90 -18.84
N ALA A 256 0.86 5.72 -19.12
CA ALA A 256 -0.35 5.61 -19.93
C ALA A 256 -1.54 6.37 -19.33
N ALA A 257 -1.62 6.43 -18.00
CA ALA A 257 -2.66 7.16 -17.26
C ALA A 257 -2.34 8.64 -17.04
N GLY A 258 -1.20 9.16 -17.52
CA GLY A 258 -0.79 10.55 -17.34
C GLY A 258 -0.38 10.92 -15.91
N VAL A 259 -0.11 9.93 -15.05
CA VAL A 259 0.32 10.15 -13.65
C VAL A 259 1.80 10.54 -13.58
N THR A 260 2.60 10.08 -14.53
CA THR A 260 4.00 10.45 -14.70
C THR A 260 4.35 10.57 -16.18
N ASP A 261 5.32 11.40 -16.50
CA ASP A 261 5.81 11.65 -17.87
C ASP A 261 7.00 10.76 -18.27
N ARG A 262 7.55 9.99 -17.33
CA ARG A 262 8.72 9.14 -17.55
C ARG A 262 8.58 7.74 -16.96
N LEU A 263 9.33 6.80 -17.50
CA LEU A 263 9.53 5.49 -16.89
C LEU A 263 10.42 5.65 -15.65
N TRP A 264 9.99 5.05 -14.54
CA TRP A 264 10.76 5.04 -13.30
C TRP A 264 11.73 3.87 -13.26
N GLU A 265 12.77 4.05 -12.45
CA GLU A 265 13.67 2.99 -12.02
C GLU A 265 13.45 2.65 -10.55
N MET A 266 14.00 1.53 -10.08
CA MET A 266 13.88 1.16 -8.65
C MET A 266 14.58 2.15 -7.72
N ILE A 267 15.51 2.95 -8.24
CA ILE A 267 16.15 4.03 -7.48
C ILE A 267 15.15 5.14 -7.13
N ASP A 268 14.19 5.44 -8.01
CA ASP A 268 13.13 6.42 -7.75
C ASP A 268 12.22 5.95 -6.60
N VAL A 269 11.98 4.64 -6.51
CA VAL A 269 11.23 4.05 -5.39
C VAL A 269 12.01 4.22 -4.08
N VAL A 270 13.33 4.09 -4.12
CA VAL A 270 14.19 4.37 -2.95
C VAL A 270 14.11 5.84 -2.54
N ASP A 271 14.03 6.77 -3.48
CA ASP A 271 13.85 8.20 -3.18
C ASP A 271 12.51 8.49 -2.50
N VAL A 272 11.44 7.79 -2.89
CA VAL A 272 10.15 7.85 -2.20
C VAL A 272 10.29 7.38 -0.75
N ILE A 273 11.04 6.30 -0.50
CA ILE A 273 11.30 5.79 0.86
C ILE A 273 12.08 6.82 1.68
N ASP A 274 13.13 7.41 1.12
CA ASP A 274 13.95 8.41 1.81
C ASP A 274 13.16 9.67 2.15
N ALA A 275 12.31 10.13 1.24
CA ALA A 275 11.41 11.26 1.48
C ALA A 275 10.37 10.95 2.59
N PHE A 276 9.81 9.74 2.59
CA PHE A 276 8.90 9.27 3.62
C PHE A 276 9.57 9.24 5.01
N GLU A 277 10.75 8.63 5.11
CA GLU A 277 11.53 8.58 6.35
C GLU A 277 11.89 9.98 6.86
N ALA A 278 12.30 10.88 5.97
CA ALA A 278 12.60 12.27 6.32
C ALA A 278 11.38 13.00 6.88
N LYS A 279 10.20 12.80 6.27
CA LYS A 279 8.92 13.35 6.77
C LYS A 279 8.57 12.80 8.14
N GLN A 280 8.71 11.49 8.35
CA GLN A 280 8.47 10.83 9.63
C GLN A 280 9.43 11.33 10.72
N LYS A 281 10.69 11.55 10.37
CA LYS A 281 11.67 12.10 11.29
C LYS A 281 11.30 13.51 11.71
N ARG A 282 10.96 14.40 10.76
CA ARG A 282 10.51 15.77 11.04
C ARG A 282 9.25 15.79 11.93
N ALA A 283 8.28 14.91 11.66
CA ALA A 283 7.05 14.81 12.45
C ALA A 283 7.30 14.34 13.91
N ARG A 284 8.48 13.73 14.19
CA ARG A 284 8.89 13.32 15.54
C ARG A 284 9.80 14.33 16.22
N GLU A 285 10.19 15.39 15.54
CA GLU A 285 11.00 16.47 16.11
C GLU A 285 10.09 17.51 16.77
N PRO A 286 10.47 18.06 17.94
CA PRO A 286 9.77 19.17 18.53
C PRO A 286 9.81 20.41 17.65
N ILE A 287 8.76 21.19 17.71
CA ILE A 287 8.67 22.50 17.02
C ILE A 287 9.01 23.59 18.04
N PHE A 288 9.91 24.49 17.67
CA PHE A 288 10.31 25.64 18.45
C PHE A 288 9.75 26.91 17.82
N GLU A 289 9.00 27.69 18.60
CA GLU A 289 8.40 28.95 18.15
C GLU A 289 8.77 30.07 19.11
N ALA A 290 9.28 31.19 18.59
CA ALA A 290 9.44 32.42 19.37
C ALA A 290 8.08 33.07 19.55
N GLU A 291 7.68 33.32 20.80
CA GLU A 291 6.40 33.97 21.14
C GLU A 291 6.67 35.18 22.05
N LYS A 292 5.91 36.26 21.85
CA LYS A 292 5.91 37.38 22.78
C LYS A 292 5.28 36.95 24.10
N TRP A 293 5.90 37.23 25.20
CA TRP A 293 5.31 36.94 26.52
C TRP A 293 4.03 37.76 26.74
N ALA A 294 3.02 37.13 27.28
CA ALA A 294 1.71 37.79 27.53
C ALA A 294 1.77 38.94 28.50
N ILE A 295 2.80 39.03 29.35
CA ILE A 295 2.99 40.06 30.39
C ILE A 295 4.39 40.63 30.21
N GLY A 296 4.53 41.80 29.55
CA GLY A 296 5.82 42.49 29.34
C GLY A 296 6.27 42.57 27.90
N GLU A 297 7.51 43.09 27.68
CA GLU A 297 8.12 43.24 26.36
C GLU A 297 9.09 42.13 25.99
N SER A 298 9.19 41.08 26.80
CA SER A 298 10.09 39.95 26.61
C SER A 298 9.50 38.87 25.68
N TYR A 299 10.38 37.96 25.24
CA TYR A 299 10.02 36.83 24.41
C TYR A 299 10.35 35.51 25.09
N LEU A 300 9.66 34.45 24.71
CA LEU A 300 9.94 33.07 25.11
C LEU A 300 10.01 32.18 23.88
N VAL A 301 10.66 31.04 24.00
CA VAL A 301 10.57 29.97 23.01
C VAL A 301 9.63 28.89 23.53
N ARG A 302 8.52 28.70 22.84
CA ARG A 302 7.62 27.58 23.07
C ARG A 302 8.12 26.37 22.32
N VAL A 303 8.28 25.27 23.03
CA VAL A 303 8.64 23.96 22.49
C VAL A 303 7.40 23.07 22.47
N LYS A 304 6.91 22.72 21.29
CA LYS A 304 5.76 21.81 21.13
C LYS A 304 6.30 20.43 20.78
N PHE A 305 5.99 19.41 21.60
CA PHE A 305 6.39 18.03 21.37
C PHE A 305 5.33 17.28 20.56
N PRO A 306 5.73 16.24 19.80
CA PRO A 306 4.79 15.42 19.02
C PRO A 306 3.71 14.70 19.84
N ASP A 307 3.94 14.49 21.14
CA ASP A 307 2.99 13.89 22.06
C ASP A 307 1.91 14.88 22.59
N GLY A 308 1.93 16.11 22.08
CA GLY A 308 1.03 17.18 22.49
C GLY A 308 1.47 17.95 23.75
N THR A 309 2.54 17.55 24.40
CA THR A 309 3.10 18.31 25.53
C THR A 309 3.85 19.55 25.03
N SER A 310 3.98 20.55 25.89
CA SER A 310 4.75 21.75 25.54
C SER A 310 5.63 22.17 26.71
N ASP A 311 6.75 22.81 26.36
CA ASP A 311 7.69 23.42 27.30
C ASP A 311 7.93 24.88 26.94
N LYS A 312 8.50 25.66 27.85
CA LYS A 312 8.82 27.06 27.63
C LYS A 312 10.25 27.33 28.05
N ILE A 313 10.96 28.11 27.26
CA ILE A 313 12.29 28.62 27.56
C ILE A 313 12.19 30.14 27.56
N GLU A 314 12.48 30.73 28.68
CA GLU A 314 12.24 32.15 28.99
C GLU A 314 13.56 32.92 29.00
N GLY A 315 13.50 34.25 28.96
CA GLY A 315 14.67 35.12 29.18
C GLY A 315 15.23 35.79 27.93
N PHE A 316 14.42 35.89 26.84
CA PHE A 316 14.83 36.62 25.63
C PHE A 316 14.26 38.03 25.65
N ALA A 317 15.13 39.02 25.42
CA ALA A 317 14.70 40.43 25.35
C ALA A 317 14.00 40.76 24.04
N THR A 318 14.34 40.05 22.95
CA THR A 318 13.81 40.30 21.59
C THR A 318 13.48 38.98 20.88
N GLU A 319 12.59 39.06 19.90
CA GLU A 319 12.28 37.94 18.99
C GLU A 319 13.54 37.43 18.26
N GLY A 320 14.44 38.37 17.89
CA GLY A 320 15.71 38.03 17.25
C GLY A 320 16.64 37.20 18.13
N GLU A 321 16.64 37.41 19.45
CA GLU A 321 17.41 36.59 20.41
C GLU A 321 16.81 35.20 20.55
N ALA A 322 15.49 35.10 20.72
CA ALA A 322 14.78 33.83 20.75
C ALA A 322 15.02 33.04 19.45
N GLY A 323 14.97 33.70 18.29
CA GLY A 323 15.26 33.08 17.01
C GLY A 323 16.74 32.64 16.83
N ARG A 324 17.70 33.37 17.39
CA ARG A 324 19.12 32.95 17.43
C ARG A 324 19.30 31.70 18.29
N TRP A 325 18.70 31.70 19.47
CA TRP A 325 18.73 30.55 20.37
C TRP A 325 18.14 29.31 19.71
N ILE A 326 16.98 29.43 19.04
CA ILE A 326 16.36 28.31 18.28
C ILE A 326 17.34 27.73 17.27
N ARG A 327 18.06 28.56 16.51
CA ARG A 327 18.99 28.09 15.48
C ARG A 327 20.24 27.43 16.05
N ASN A 328 20.77 27.92 17.18
CA ASN A 328 22.10 27.57 17.64
C ASN A 328 22.09 26.60 18.81
N GLU A 329 21.09 26.65 19.68
CA GLU A 329 21.11 25.98 20.98
C GLU A 329 19.99 24.95 21.18
N SER A 330 18.92 25.00 20.37
CA SER A 330 17.76 24.10 20.51
C SER A 330 18.14 22.62 20.42
N ALA A 331 19.10 22.26 19.57
CA ALA A 331 19.58 20.89 19.42
C ALA A 331 20.32 20.37 20.67
N ALA A 332 21.18 21.21 21.26
CA ALA A 332 21.89 20.88 22.50
C ALA A 332 20.91 20.73 23.68
N TRP A 333 19.97 21.66 23.79
CA TRP A 333 18.91 21.61 24.80
C TRP A 333 18.05 20.33 24.72
N LEU A 334 17.67 19.93 23.50
CA LEU A 334 16.97 18.67 23.29
C LEU A 334 17.78 17.44 23.70
N HIS A 335 19.07 17.44 23.41
CA HIS A 335 19.98 16.37 23.79
C HIS A 335 20.08 16.22 25.31
N GLU A 336 20.27 17.31 26.06
CA GLU A 336 20.31 17.30 27.50
C GLU A 336 19.00 16.82 28.14
N ARG A 337 17.86 17.29 27.61
CA ARG A 337 16.55 16.87 28.09
C ARG A 337 16.30 15.37 27.90
N ARG A 338 16.70 14.82 26.77
CA ARG A 338 16.61 13.35 26.49
C ARG A 338 17.51 12.56 27.46
N GLY A 339 18.65 13.07 27.82
CA GLY A 339 19.55 12.47 28.81
C GLY A 339 18.95 12.44 30.23
N ARG A 340 18.18 13.46 30.61
CA ARG A 340 17.50 13.55 31.91
C ARG A 340 16.25 12.66 32.03
N SER A 341 15.64 12.29 30.88
CA SER A 341 14.43 11.46 30.85
C SER A 341 14.72 9.96 30.72
N ALA A 342 15.97 9.52 30.64
CA ALA A 342 16.35 8.14 30.69
C ALA A 342 16.21 7.61 32.13
N PRO A 343 15.40 6.56 32.42
CA PRO A 343 15.33 5.99 33.76
C PRO A 343 16.73 5.47 34.11
N GLN A 344 17.26 5.90 35.25
CA GLN A 344 18.42 5.25 35.87
C GLN A 344 17.97 3.81 36.18
N LEU A 345 18.41 2.85 35.37
CA LEU A 345 18.40 1.45 35.73
C LEU A 345 19.34 1.31 36.93
N SER A 346 18.75 1.31 38.14
CA SER A 346 19.43 0.92 39.38
C SER A 346 19.94 -0.51 39.19
N GLN A 347 21.20 -0.67 39.50
CA GLN A 347 21.98 -1.92 39.54
C GLN A 347 21.33 -2.99 40.39
#